data_41aaa3753c6e77573383514d4f609281
#
_entry.id   41aaa3753c6e77573383514d4f609281
#
_cell.length_a   1.000
_cell.length_b   1.000
_cell.length_c   1.000
_cell.angle_alpha   90.00
_cell.angle_beta   90.00
_cell.angle_gamma   90.00
#
_symmetry.space_group_name_H-M   'P 1'
#
loop_
_entity.id
_entity.type
_entity.pdbx_description
1 polymer ?
#
loop_
_entity_poly.entity_id
_entity_poly.type
_entity_poly.pdbx_seq_one_letter_code
_entity_poly.pdbx_strand_id
1 'polypeptide(L)'
;MALKIKLKEIKFCKIHTKIEYSSSERTPVVLPEMEQLLPPLSGEQFSALESDILENGCYAPIIVNEDMVVIDGHNRLRICEKHGLPYIILVFSLADLLEAKHWALDTQKGRCNLSKWELGQIALRLKLDIEARAKANQSAAGGDKSGKGALSVNSPKALQHIDTRKELAQAVGIGEQAMGRIVQLAENAPQSLKNALENKELSINRGWRILKAVQQLPPEERESAAAEMLSAVREIDQLDAEADRRHKIAGLFCKAYERAVLLTPTEENVRIWAECTRMTQEEIEDSVQESYELAQTFQTIGDLLKNAVSCVHQRPDVPSDREQG
;
A
#
# COMPACT_ATOMS: atom_id res chain seq x y z
N MET A 1 -31.53 -33.74 9.68
CA MET A 1 -32.07 -33.45 8.33
C MET A 1 -31.03 -32.64 7.59
N ALA A 2 -30.17 -33.30 6.82
CA ALA A 2 -29.05 -32.62 6.15
C ALA A 2 -29.55 -31.92 4.89
N LEU A 3 -29.41 -30.57 4.86
CA LEU A 3 -29.70 -29.79 3.67
C LEU A 3 -28.64 -30.10 2.61
N LYS A 4 -28.98 -30.90 1.62
CA LYS A 4 -28.17 -31.05 0.40
C LYS A 4 -28.35 -29.79 -0.47
N ILE A 5 -27.51 -28.82 -0.28
CA ILE A 5 -27.38 -27.69 -1.21
C ILE A 5 -26.63 -28.21 -2.43
N LYS A 6 -27.31 -28.38 -3.56
CA LYS A 6 -26.67 -28.54 -4.87
C LYS A 6 -26.03 -27.18 -5.25
N LEU A 7 -24.78 -27.02 -4.93
CA LEU A 7 -23.98 -25.91 -5.46
C LEU A 7 -23.72 -26.16 -6.95
N LYS A 8 -24.25 -25.29 -7.82
CA LYS A 8 -23.82 -25.19 -9.21
C LYS A 8 -22.32 -24.91 -9.20
N GLU A 9 -21.57 -25.63 -10.02
CA GLU A 9 -20.16 -25.36 -10.29
C GLU A 9 -19.98 -23.89 -10.66
N ILE A 10 -19.44 -23.10 -9.72
CA ILE A 10 -19.03 -21.75 -10.00
C ILE A 10 -17.68 -21.88 -10.70
N LYS A 11 -17.68 -21.71 -12.03
CA LYS A 11 -16.47 -21.62 -12.82
C LYS A 11 -15.75 -20.31 -12.50
N PHE A 12 -15.03 -20.28 -11.40
CA PHE A 12 -14.01 -19.29 -11.17
C PHE A 12 -12.70 -19.81 -11.79
N CYS A 13 -12.32 -19.20 -12.89
CA CYS A 13 -10.98 -19.22 -13.47
C CYS A 13 -10.17 -20.51 -13.27
N LYS A 14 -10.35 -21.54 -14.10
CA LYS A 14 -9.48 -22.74 -14.25
C LYS A 14 -9.09 -23.54 -12.98
N ILE A 15 -9.55 -23.18 -11.81
CA ILE A 15 -9.26 -23.84 -10.54
C ILE A 15 -10.45 -24.74 -10.17
N HIS A 16 -10.22 -26.04 -10.09
CA HIS A 16 -11.22 -26.98 -9.58
C HIS A 16 -11.33 -26.81 -8.07
N THR A 17 -12.50 -26.39 -7.60
CA THR A 17 -12.78 -26.16 -6.18
C THR A 17 -13.65 -27.28 -5.63
N LYS A 18 -13.24 -27.89 -4.52
CA LYS A 18 -14.02 -28.83 -3.74
C LYS A 18 -14.29 -28.23 -2.37
N ILE A 19 -15.53 -28.33 -1.88
CA ILE A 19 -15.90 -27.86 -0.54
C ILE A 19 -15.82 -29.02 0.42
N GLU A 20 -15.05 -28.90 1.48
CA GLU A 20 -14.99 -29.82 2.61
C GLU A 20 -15.34 -29.07 3.90
N TYR A 21 -15.94 -29.77 4.87
CA TYR A 21 -16.29 -29.21 6.17
C TYR A 21 -15.29 -29.68 7.23
N SER A 22 -15.15 -28.92 8.32
CA SER A 22 -14.22 -29.20 9.43
C SER A 22 -14.40 -30.58 10.11
N SER A 23 -15.47 -31.31 9.80
CA SER A 23 -15.70 -32.65 10.23
C SER A 23 -15.08 -33.74 9.31
N SER A 24 -14.31 -33.32 8.28
CA SER A 24 -13.58 -34.25 7.42
C SER A 24 -12.43 -34.89 8.18
N GLU A 25 -12.08 -36.13 7.81
CA GLU A 25 -10.97 -36.88 8.42
C GLU A 25 -9.59 -36.25 8.23
N ARG A 26 -9.52 -35.13 7.47
CA ARG A 26 -8.30 -34.40 7.13
C ARG A 26 -8.23 -33.09 7.88
N THR A 27 -7.14 -32.83 8.58
CA THR A 27 -6.85 -31.58 9.26
C THR A 27 -6.00 -30.68 8.39
N PRO A 28 -6.28 -29.35 8.34
CA PRO A 28 -5.43 -28.40 7.66
C PRO A 28 -4.01 -28.37 8.25
N VAL A 29 -3.02 -28.24 7.37
CA VAL A 29 -1.60 -28.17 7.75
C VAL A 29 -1.09 -26.76 7.48
N VAL A 30 -0.53 -26.11 8.51
CA VAL A 30 0.09 -24.78 8.38
C VAL A 30 1.56 -24.96 8.09
N LEU A 31 2.01 -24.52 6.91
CA LEU A 31 3.44 -24.44 6.58
C LEU A 31 3.98 -23.05 6.97
N PRO A 32 5.12 -22.97 7.69
CA PRO A 32 5.72 -21.71 8.10
C PRO A 32 5.98 -20.76 6.92
N GLU A 33 6.37 -21.28 5.77
CA GLU A 33 6.64 -20.50 4.56
C GLU A 33 5.36 -19.90 3.93
N MET A 34 4.19 -20.49 4.16
CA MET A 34 2.91 -19.90 3.74
C MET A 34 2.41 -18.88 4.77
N GLU A 35 2.51 -19.20 6.05
CA GLU A 35 2.12 -18.30 7.14
C GLU A 35 2.93 -17.01 7.15
N GLN A 36 4.25 -17.11 6.89
CA GLN A 36 5.17 -15.97 6.88
C GLN A 36 5.21 -15.23 5.54
N LEU A 37 4.48 -15.68 4.54
CA LEU A 37 4.45 -15.05 3.22
C LEU A 37 3.98 -13.60 3.30
N LEU A 38 2.94 -13.36 4.08
CA LEU A 38 2.34 -12.05 4.31
C LEU A 38 2.73 -11.49 5.69
N PRO A 39 2.72 -10.16 5.86
CA PRO A 39 2.90 -9.56 7.18
C PRO A 39 1.85 -10.08 8.16
N PRO A 40 2.22 -10.36 9.42
CA PRO A 40 1.25 -10.74 10.44
C PRO A 40 0.27 -9.60 10.73
N LEU A 41 -0.92 -9.93 11.21
CA LEU A 41 -1.86 -8.94 11.73
C LEU A 41 -1.26 -8.25 12.97
N SER A 42 -1.59 -6.96 13.17
CA SER A 42 -1.31 -6.31 14.44
C SER A 42 -2.13 -6.96 15.57
N GLY A 43 -1.72 -6.76 16.83
CA GLY A 43 -2.47 -7.26 17.97
C GLY A 43 -3.93 -6.77 17.99
N GLU A 44 -4.15 -5.51 17.65
CA GLU A 44 -5.49 -4.91 17.57
C GLU A 44 -6.33 -5.56 16.45
N GLN A 45 -5.73 -5.75 15.25
CA GLN A 45 -6.41 -6.39 14.13
C GLN A 45 -6.76 -7.85 14.44
N PHE A 46 -5.85 -8.57 15.12
CA PHE A 46 -6.11 -9.95 15.52
C PHE A 46 -7.24 -10.02 16.54
N SER A 47 -7.24 -9.15 17.55
CA SER A 47 -8.30 -9.09 18.57
C SER A 47 -9.66 -8.71 17.97
N ALA A 48 -9.69 -7.80 17.01
CA ALA A 48 -10.91 -7.44 16.30
C ALA A 48 -11.46 -8.62 15.49
N LEU A 49 -10.58 -9.33 14.77
CA LEU A 49 -10.96 -10.53 14.02
C LEU A 49 -11.46 -11.65 14.95
N GLU A 50 -10.81 -11.84 16.10
CA GLU A 50 -11.21 -12.83 17.10
C GLU A 50 -12.61 -12.52 17.66
N SER A 51 -12.87 -11.25 18.01
CA SER A 51 -14.18 -10.80 18.49
C SER A 51 -15.28 -11.02 17.45
N ASP A 52 -15.01 -10.68 16.18
CA ASP A 52 -15.97 -10.88 15.08
C ASP A 52 -16.30 -12.37 14.88
N ILE A 53 -15.30 -13.24 14.89
CA ILE A 53 -15.51 -14.69 14.74
C ILE A 53 -16.26 -15.28 15.93
N LEU A 54 -16.01 -14.79 17.14
CA LEU A 54 -16.74 -15.26 18.34
C LEU A 54 -18.21 -14.84 18.32
N GLU A 55 -18.50 -13.64 17.81
CA GLU A 55 -19.86 -13.10 17.75
C GLU A 55 -20.66 -13.67 16.56
N ASN A 56 -20.04 -13.68 15.37
CA ASN A 56 -20.73 -13.96 14.11
C ASN A 56 -20.40 -15.31 13.50
N GLY A 57 -19.43 -16.05 14.07
CA GLY A 57 -18.91 -17.29 13.52
C GLY A 57 -17.89 -17.08 12.37
N CYS A 58 -17.23 -18.16 11.97
CA CYS A 58 -16.27 -18.13 10.87
C CYS A 58 -16.99 -18.28 9.52
N TYR A 59 -17.52 -17.20 8.97
CA TYR A 59 -18.27 -17.21 7.70
C TYR A 59 -17.37 -17.25 6.45
N ALA A 60 -16.12 -16.81 6.56
CA ALA A 60 -15.17 -16.86 5.46
C ALA A 60 -14.39 -18.19 5.51
N PRO A 61 -14.30 -18.96 4.42
CA PRO A 61 -13.68 -20.28 4.43
C PRO A 61 -12.16 -20.20 4.64
N ILE A 62 -11.60 -21.31 5.14
CA ILE A 62 -10.16 -21.59 5.11
C ILE A 62 -9.84 -22.20 3.75
N ILE A 63 -8.85 -21.66 3.04
CA ILE A 63 -8.46 -22.14 1.72
C ILE A 63 -7.21 -23.00 1.85
N VAL A 64 -7.28 -24.20 1.31
CA VAL A 64 -6.19 -25.18 1.33
C VAL A 64 -5.94 -25.74 -0.07
N ASN A 65 -4.78 -26.36 -0.29
CA ASN A 65 -4.52 -27.16 -1.48
C ASN A 65 -5.00 -28.63 -1.27
N GLU A 66 -4.75 -29.50 -2.26
CA GLU A 66 -5.12 -30.91 -2.22
C GLU A 66 -4.41 -31.69 -1.10
N ASP A 67 -3.23 -31.24 -0.66
CA ASP A 67 -2.48 -31.78 0.46
C ASP A 67 -2.92 -31.20 1.82
N MET A 68 -4.01 -30.44 1.86
CA MET A 68 -4.55 -29.74 3.03
C MET A 68 -3.63 -28.64 3.58
N VAL A 69 -2.65 -28.17 2.80
CA VAL A 69 -1.80 -27.03 3.19
C VAL A 69 -2.62 -25.74 3.12
N VAL A 70 -2.64 -24.99 4.21
CA VAL A 70 -3.36 -23.71 4.30
C VAL A 70 -2.70 -22.66 3.40
N ILE A 71 -3.51 -22.09 2.50
CA ILE A 71 -3.09 -21.04 1.56
C ILE A 71 -3.59 -19.67 2.03
N ASP A 72 -4.83 -19.59 2.50
CA ASP A 72 -5.42 -18.39 3.10
C ASP A 72 -6.28 -18.75 4.29
N GLY A 73 -6.32 -17.85 5.27
CA GLY A 73 -7.13 -18.00 6.47
C GLY A 73 -6.39 -18.52 7.70
N HIS A 74 -5.05 -18.43 7.74
CA HIS A 74 -4.23 -18.87 8.89
C HIS A 74 -4.73 -18.33 10.24
N ASN A 75 -5.05 -17.04 10.32
CA ASN A 75 -5.54 -16.42 11.55
C ASN A 75 -6.96 -16.91 11.90
N ARG A 76 -7.84 -17.07 10.90
CA ARG A 76 -9.19 -17.63 11.11
C ARG A 76 -9.12 -19.07 11.63
N LEU A 77 -8.26 -19.89 11.01
CA LEU A 77 -8.02 -21.27 11.47
C LEU A 77 -7.56 -21.30 12.92
N ARG A 78 -6.53 -20.51 13.26
CA ARG A 78 -5.99 -20.42 14.63
C ARG A 78 -7.05 -20.02 15.64
N ILE A 79 -7.92 -19.07 15.33
CA ILE A 79 -9.01 -18.63 16.21
C ILE A 79 -10.06 -19.76 16.34
N CYS A 80 -10.48 -20.37 15.26
CA CYS A 80 -11.46 -21.44 15.30
C CYS A 80 -10.97 -22.64 16.10
N GLU A 81 -9.73 -23.06 15.91
CA GLU A 81 -9.12 -24.16 16.68
C GLU A 81 -8.98 -23.80 18.16
N LYS A 82 -8.55 -22.58 18.49
CA LYS A 82 -8.44 -22.09 19.88
C LYS A 82 -9.77 -22.14 20.64
N HIS A 83 -10.87 -21.81 19.96
CA HIS A 83 -12.19 -21.71 20.56
C HIS A 83 -13.13 -22.89 20.24
N GLY A 84 -12.66 -23.90 19.50
CA GLY A 84 -13.46 -25.05 19.11
C GLY A 84 -14.64 -24.70 18.19
N LEU A 85 -14.50 -23.67 17.36
CA LEU A 85 -15.54 -23.20 16.46
C LEU A 85 -15.51 -23.94 15.12
N PRO A 86 -16.69 -24.19 14.51
CA PRO A 86 -16.75 -24.79 13.19
C PRO A 86 -16.27 -23.82 12.11
N TYR A 87 -15.62 -24.34 11.06
CA TYR A 87 -15.18 -23.59 9.90
C TYR A 87 -15.37 -24.40 8.62
N ILE A 88 -15.41 -23.71 7.48
CA ILE A 88 -15.52 -24.32 6.14
C ILE A 88 -14.16 -24.34 5.49
N ILE A 89 -13.81 -25.44 4.83
CA ILE A 89 -12.59 -25.61 4.06
C ILE A 89 -12.94 -25.61 2.57
N LEU A 90 -12.23 -24.78 1.80
CA LEU A 90 -12.23 -24.85 0.34
C LEU A 90 -10.91 -25.44 -0.14
N VAL A 91 -10.99 -26.56 -0.84
CA VAL A 91 -9.82 -27.21 -1.43
C VAL A 91 -9.61 -26.71 -2.85
N PHE A 92 -8.43 -26.15 -3.13
CA PHE A 92 -8.03 -25.69 -4.44
C PHE A 92 -7.02 -26.65 -5.05
N SER A 93 -7.24 -27.00 -6.32
CA SER A 93 -6.27 -27.77 -7.11
C SER A 93 -5.24 -26.81 -7.69
N LEU A 94 -4.01 -26.87 -7.18
CA LEU A 94 -2.89 -26.04 -7.58
C LEU A 94 -1.73 -26.95 -7.97
N ALA A 95 -0.97 -26.55 -9.01
CA ALA A 95 0.07 -27.42 -9.57
C ALA A 95 1.25 -27.60 -8.60
N ASP A 96 1.58 -26.57 -7.83
CA ASP A 96 2.67 -26.61 -6.84
C ASP A 96 2.50 -25.52 -5.77
N LEU A 97 3.42 -25.51 -4.78
CA LEU A 97 3.41 -24.54 -3.70
C LEU A 97 3.71 -23.11 -4.18
N LEU A 98 4.47 -22.95 -5.26
CA LEU A 98 4.74 -21.63 -5.85
C LEU A 98 3.45 -21.03 -6.44
N GLU A 99 2.62 -21.82 -7.12
CA GLU A 99 1.31 -21.38 -7.60
C GLU A 99 0.38 -20.99 -6.43
N ALA A 100 0.44 -21.74 -5.33
CA ALA A 100 -0.29 -21.41 -4.12
C ALA A 100 0.15 -20.06 -3.52
N LYS A 101 1.45 -19.80 -3.46
CA LYS A 101 2.01 -18.52 -3.01
C LYS A 101 1.58 -17.37 -3.95
N HIS A 102 1.63 -17.57 -5.26
CA HIS A 102 1.15 -16.57 -6.22
C HIS A 102 -0.35 -16.26 -6.02
N TRP A 103 -1.17 -17.31 -5.86
CA TRP A 103 -2.59 -17.13 -5.61
C TRP A 103 -2.87 -16.35 -4.32
N ALA A 104 -2.17 -16.70 -3.22
CA ALA A 104 -2.29 -16.01 -1.94
C ALA A 104 -1.96 -14.51 -2.07
N LEU A 105 -0.91 -14.17 -2.83
CA LEU A 105 -0.51 -12.78 -3.07
C LEU A 105 -1.53 -12.04 -3.95
N ASP A 106 -2.05 -12.68 -5.00
CA ASP A 106 -3.02 -12.07 -5.90
C ASP A 106 -4.32 -11.70 -5.16
N THR A 107 -4.78 -12.56 -4.27
CA THR A 107 -5.98 -12.29 -3.46
C THR A 107 -5.79 -11.16 -2.46
N GLN A 108 -4.57 -10.88 -2.02
CA GLN A 108 -4.25 -9.83 -1.07
C GLN A 108 -3.93 -8.47 -1.73
N LYS A 109 -3.63 -8.44 -3.03
CA LYS A 109 -3.33 -7.17 -3.76
C LYS A 109 -4.42 -6.10 -3.61
N GLY A 110 -5.68 -6.51 -3.47
CA GLY A 110 -6.82 -5.61 -3.27
C GLY A 110 -7.21 -5.34 -1.82
N ARG A 111 -6.67 -6.10 -0.85
CA ARG A 111 -7.08 -6.08 0.55
C ARG A 111 -6.11 -5.37 1.48
N CYS A 112 -4.82 -5.33 1.13
CA CYS A 112 -3.77 -4.76 1.97
C CYS A 112 -3.21 -3.49 1.34
N ASN A 113 -3.19 -2.38 2.10
CA ASN A 113 -2.49 -1.14 1.73
C ASN A 113 -0.96 -1.31 1.88
N LEU A 114 -0.41 -2.33 1.23
CA LEU A 114 1.03 -2.58 1.25
C LEU A 114 1.76 -1.57 0.37
N SER A 115 2.84 -1.00 0.89
CA SER A 115 3.75 -0.16 0.12
C SER A 115 4.49 -0.99 -0.94
N LYS A 116 5.03 -0.33 -1.96
CA LYS A 116 5.85 -1.01 -2.97
C LYS A 116 7.08 -1.69 -2.36
N TRP A 117 7.60 -1.19 -1.24
CA TRP A 117 8.70 -1.80 -0.50
C TRP A 117 8.27 -3.11 0.14
N GLU A 118 7.16 -3.12 0.88
CA GLU A 118 6.60 -4.32 1.49
C GLU A 118 6.26 -5.39 0.45
N LEU A 119 5.62 -5.01 -0.67
CA LEU A 119 5.37 -5.91 -1.80
C LEU A 119 6.67 -6.50 -2.37
N GLY A 120 7.72 -5.67 -2.50
CA GLY A 120 9.02 -6.14 -2.94
C GLY A 120 9.69 -7.11 -1.97
N GLN A 121 9.57 -6.89 -0.66
CA GLN A 121 10.06 -7.83 0.36
C GLN A 121 9.34 -9.18 0.28
N ILE A 122 8.03 -9.16 0.07
CA ILE A 122 7.25 -10.38 -0.16
C ILE A 122 7.73 -11.11 -1.42
N ALA A 123 7.93 -10.38 -2.53
CA ALA A 123 8.46 -10.96 -3.76
C ALA A 123 9.84 -11.61 -3.55
N LEU A 124 10.71 -10.98 -2.76
CA LEU A 124 12.04 -11.53 -2.45
C LEU A 124 11.97 -12.86 -1.69
N ARG A 125 10.93 -13.11 -0.89
CA ARG A 125 10.71 -14.42 -0.25
C ARG A 125 10.41 -15.53 -1.28
N LEU A 126 9.82 -15.16 -2.44
CA LEU A 126 9.58 -16.09 -3.55
C LEU A 126 10.82 -16.33 -4.43
N LYS A 127 11.89 -15.53 -4.26
CA LYS A 127 13.06 -15.57 -5.15
C LYS A 127 13.66 -16.95 -5.26
N LEU A 128 13.83 -17.64 -4.12
CA LEU A 128 14.41 -18.98 -4.08
C LEU A 128 13.55 -20.02 -4.83
N ASP A 129 12.24 -19.94 -4.67
CA ASP A 129 11.31 -20.88 -5.33
C ASP A 129 11.29 -20.65 -6.84
N ILE A 130 11.31 -19.39 -7.28
CA ILE A 130 11.36 -19.01 -8.70
C ILE A 130 12.70 -19.43 -9.32
N GLU A 131 13.81 -19.22 -8.63
CA GLU A 131 15.15 -19.63 -9.08
C GLU A 131 15.26 -21.15 -9.15
N ALA A 132 14.72 -21.88 -8.18
CA ALA A 132 14.68 -23.34 -8.19
C ALA A 132 13.88 -23.87 -9.39
N ARG A 133 12.70 -23.26 -9.66
CA ARG A 133 11.87 -23.59 -10.83
C ARG A 133 12.59 -23.27 -12.16
N ALA A 134 13.24 -22.11 -12.23
CA ALA A 134 14.03 -21.73 -13.42
C ALA A 134 15.15 -22.72 -13.69
N LYS A 135 15.87 -23.15 -12.63
CA LYS A 135 16.94 -24.14 -12.72
C LYS A 135 16.41 -25.51 -13.14
N ALA A 136 15.29 -25.94 -12.59
CA ALA A 136 14.63 -27.19 -12.98
C ALA A 136 14.23 -27.17 -14.45
N ASN A 137 13.65 -26.08 -14.94
CA ASN A 137 13.27 -25.90 -16.34
C ASN A 137 14.51 -25.93 -17.27
N GLN A 138 15.61 -25.29 -16.88
CA GLN A 138 16.86 -25.33 -17.62
C GLN A 138 17.45 -26.75 -17.69
N SER A 139 17.41 -27.50 -16.58
CA SER A 139 17.88 -28.87 -16.52
C SER A 139 17.04 -29.80 -17.41
N ALA A 140 15.72 -29.60 -17.41
CA ALA A 140 14.80 -30.38 -18.27
C ALA A 140 14.95 -30.03 -19.75
N ALA A 141 15.32 -28.80 -20.08
CA ALA A 141 15.62 -28.39 -21.48
C ALA A 141 17.01 -28.80 -21.98
N GLY A 142 17.94 -29.11 -21.07
CA GLY A 142 19.35 -29.42 -21.33
C GLY A 142 19.65 -30.90 -21.60
N GLY A 143 18.65 -31.74 -21.83
CA GLY A 143 18.84 -33.14 -22.20
C GLY A 143 19.56 -33.32 -23.54
N ASP A 144 20.79 -33.82 -23.43
CA ASP A 144 21.63 -34.44 -24.47
C ASP A 144 21.98 -33.64 -25.73
N LYS A 145 23.12 -32.94 -25.67
CA LYS A 145 23.78 -32.34 -26.82
C LYS A 145 24.58 -33.35 -27.70
N SER A 146 24.40 -34.64 -27.53
CA SER A 146 25.10 -35.69 -28.28
C SER A 146 24.19 -36.51 -29.16
N GLY A 147 23.52 -35.91 -30.12
CA GLY A 147 22.72 -36.69 -31.09
C GLY A 147 22.29 -35.86 -32.25
N LYS A 148 22.98 -36.07 -33.38
CA LYS A 148 22.48 -35.66 -34.70
C LYS A 148 21.12 -36.31 -34.99
N GLY A 149 20.13 -35.50 -35.26
CA GLY A 149 18.97 -35.95 -36.05
C GLY A 149 17.65 -36.00 -35.32
N ALA A 150 16.72 -35.42 -35.99
CA ALA A 150 15.29 -35.54 -35.91
C ALA A 150 14.56 -34.40 -35.18
N LEU A 151 14.04 -33.51 -36.02
CA LEU A 151 12.89 -32.64 -35.78
C LEU A 151 11.72 -33.49 -35.27
N SER A 152 11.51 -33.50 -33.97
CA SER A 152 10.26 -33.99 -33.39
C SER A 152 9.32 -32.81 -33.21
N VAL A 153 8.28 -32.78 -34.02
CA VAL A 153 7.25 -31.73 -34.11
C VAL A 153 6.19 -31.85 -32.99
N ASN A 154 6.50 -32.45 -31.84
CA ASN A 154 5.59 -32.55 -30.71
C ASN A 154 6.34 -32.42 -29.37
N SER A 155 7.02 -31.29 -29.16
CA SER A 155 7.41 -30.92 -27.81
C SER A 155 6.24 -30.20 -27.12
N PRO A 156 5.80 -30.67 -25.92
CA PRO A 156 4.87 -29.87 -25.13
C PRO A 156 5.58 -28.58 -24.72
N LYS A 157 4.98 -27.44 -25.06
CA LYS A 157 5.34 -26.06 -24.73
C LYS A 157 6.81 -25.88 -24.34
N ALA A 158 7.60 -25.31 -25.25
CA ALA A 158 8.99 -24.91 -25.00
C ALA A 158 9.08 -24.34 -23.58
N LEU A 159 9.90 -24.97 -22.74
CA LEU A 159 10.17 -24.51 -21.37
C LEU A 159 10.69 -23.08 -21.47
N GLN A 160 9.86 -22.11 -21.12
CA GLN A 160 10.18 -20.71 -21.27
C GLN A 160 11.34 -20.37 -20.34
N HIS A 161 12.32 -19.64 -20.86
CA HIS A 161 13.36 -19.03 -20.04
C HIS A 161 12.69 -18.09 -19.03
N ILE A 162 12.85 -18.39 -17.73
CA ILE A 162 12.30 -17.61 -16.64
C ILE A 162 13.26 -16.46 -16.34
N ASP A 163 12.81 -15.22 -16.59
CA ASP A 163 13.48 -14.03 -16.06
C ASP A 163 12.99 -13.79 -14.63
N THR A 164 13.82 -14.14 -13.66
CA THR A 164 13.50 -14.06 -12.23
C THR A 164 13.02 -12.67 -11.81
N ARG A 165 13.62 -11.59 -12.35
CA ARG A 165 13.19 -10.22 -12.01
C ARG A 165 11.79 -9.91 -12.52
N LYS A 166 11.52 -10.32 -13.74
CA LYS A 166 10.21 -10.12 -14.38
C LYS A 166 9.13 -10.91 -13.65
N GLU A 167 9.43 -12.15 -13.28
CA GLU A 167 8.50 -13.02 -12.54
C GLU A 167 8.21 -12.46 -11.14
N LEU A 168 9.24 -12.02 -10.41
CA LEU A 168 9.08 -11.33 -9.12
C LEU A 168 8.23 -10.06 -9.24
N ALA A 169 8.47 -9.26 -10.26
CA ALA A 169 7.71 -8.03 -10.49
C ALA A 169 6.23 -8.32 -10.79
N GLN A 170 5.96 -9.35 -11.61
CA GLN A 170 4.61 -9.78 -11.95
C GLN A 170 3.87 -10.37 -10.76
N ALA A 171 4.54 -11.21 -9.95
CA ALA A 171 3.96 -11.84 -8.77
C ALA A 171 3.31 -10.83 -7.81
N VAL A 172 3.91 -9.64 -7.64
CA VAL A 172 3.41 -8.62 -6.72
C VAL A 172 2.83 -7.38 -7.42
N GLY A 173 2.78 -7.36 -8.75
CA GLY A 173 2.15 -6.29 -9.53
C GLY A 173 2.90 -4.95 -9.51
N ILE A 174 4.24 -4.97 -9.42
CA ILE A 174 5.10 -3.79 -9.52
C ILE A 174 5.92 -3.82 -10.80
N GLY A 175 6.37 -2.64 -11.26
CA GLY A 175 7.19 -2.56 -12.47
C GLY A 175 8.58 -3.17 -12.28
N GLU A 176 9.14 -3.78 -13.33
CA GLU A 176 10.46 -4.45 -13.33
C GLU A 176 11.59 -3.53 -12.85
N GLN A 177 11.56 -2.25 -13.23
CA GLN A 177 12.57 -1.29 -12.77
C GLN A 177 12.50 -1.03 -11.26
N ALA A 178 11.28 -0.91 -10.72
CA ALA A 178 11.08 -0.74 -9.29
C ALA A 178 11.54 -2.00 -8.54
N MET A 179 11.21 -3.19 -9.05
CA MET A 179 11.68 -4.46 -8.48
C MET A 179 13.20 -4.55 -8.47
N GLY A 180 13.86 -4.17 -9.57
CA GLY A 180 15.32 -4.14 -9.64
C GLY A 180 15.97 -3.22 -8.60
N ARG A 181 15.35 -2.05 -8.32
CA ARG A 181 15.80 -1.15 -7.25
C ARG A 181 15.57 -1.73 -5.87
N ILE A 182 14.43 -2.37 -5.64
CA ILE A 182 14.11 -3.03 -4.37
C ILE A 182 15.11 -4.15 -4.06
N VAL A 183 15.44 -5.00 -5.05
CA VAL A 183 16.46 -6.04 -4.89
C VAL A 183 17.79 -5.42 -4.44
N GLN A 184 18.25 -4.37 -5.14
CA GLN A 184 19.51 -3.71 -4.78
C GLN A 184 19.47 -3.08 -3.39
N LEU A 185 18.35 -2.46 -3.00
CA LEU A 185 18.15 -1.90 -1.66
C LEU A 185 18.15 -2.98 -0.60
N ALA A 186 17.44 -4.08 -0.80
CA ALA A 186 17.36 -5.18 0.15
C ALA A 186 18.72 -5.83 0.39
N GLU A 187 19.51 -6.02 -0.68
CA GLU A 187 20.82 -6.68 -0.61
C GLU A 187 21.93 -5.76 -0.07
N ASN A 188 21.93 -4.47 -0.45
CA ASN A 188 23.10 -3.61 -0.28
C ASN A 188 22.87 -2.34 0.55
N ALA A 189 21.63 -2.03 0.95
CA ALA A 189 21.36 -0.81 1.69
C ALA A 189 21.79 -0.93 3.16
N PRO A 190 22.36 0.15 3.74
CA PRO A 190 22.55 0.29 5.17
C PRO A 190 21.24 0.10 5.95
N GLN A 191 21.34 -0.28 7.22
CA GLN A 191 20.16 -0.60 8.02
C GLN A 191 19.26 0.63 8.25
N SER A 192 19.84 1.80 8.47
CA SER A 192 19.10 3.07 8.58
C SER A 192 18.20 3.33 7.37
N LEU A 193 18.72 3.05 6.17
CA LEU A 193 17.99 3.24 4.92
C LEU A 193 16.86 2.21 4.75
N LYS A 194 17.07 0.95 5.17
CA LYS A 194 16.03 -0.08 5.18
C LYS A 194 14.89 0.30 6.13
N ASN A 195 15.23 0.73 7.34
CA ASN A 195 14.25 1.18 8.34
C ASN A 195 13.40 2.35 7.83
N ALA A 196 14.02 3.34 7.16
CA ALA A 196 13.30 4.47 6.58
C ALA A 196 12.31 4.05 5.46
N LEU A 197 12.65 3.01 4.68
CA LEU A 197 11.76 2.44 3.68
C LEU A 197 10.60 1.65 4.31
N GLU A 198 10.87 0.90 5.37
CA GLU A 198 9.86 0.16 6.14
C GLU A 198 8.86 1.09 6.82
N ASN A 199 9.34 2.17 7.40
CA ASN A 199 8.52 3.21 8.03
C ASN A 199 7.77 4.11 7.04
N LYS A 200 7.92 3.87 5.73
CA LYS A 200 7.31 4.70 4.65
C LYS A 200 7.78 6.16 4.64
N GLU A 201 8.88 6.46 5.30
CA GLU A 201 9.49 7.81 5.33
C GLU A 201 10.14 8.16 3.98
N LEU A 202 10.47 7.14 3.18
CA LEU A 202 11.23 7.30 1.97
C LEU A 202 10.63 6.53 0.78
N SER A 203 10.59 7.15 -0.38
CA SER A 203 10.24 6.44 -1.61
C SER A 203 11.39 5.56 -2.11
N ILE A 204 11.07 4.45 -2.81
CA ILE A 204 12.08 3.55 -3.39
C ILE A 204 13.09 4.30 -4.27
N ASN A 205 12.64 5.30 -5.03
CA ASN A 205 13.51 6.08 -5.91
C ASN A 205 14.50 6.94 -5.13
N ARG A 206 14.05 7.60 -4.05
CA ARG A 206 14.93 8.37 -3.16
C ARG A 206 15.90 7.43 -2.46
N GLY A 207 15.43 6.31 -1.88
CA GLY A 207 16.26 5.31 -1.23
C GLY A 207 17.34 4.77 -2.16
N TRP A 208 16.99 4.47 -3.41
CA TRP A 208 17.95 4.00 -4.39
C TRP A 208 19.02 5.04 -4.74
N ARG A 209 18.67 6.34 -4.82
CA ARG A 209 19.64 7.42 -5.03
C ARG A 209 20.62 7.53 -3.87
N ILE A 210 20.12 7.47 -2.63
CA ILE A 210 20.97 7.47 -1.43
C ILE A 210 21.89 6.25 -1.45
N LEU A 211 21.37 5.05 -1.73
CA LEU A 211 22.18 3.84 -1.85
C LEU A 211 23.32 4.02 -2.86
N LYS A 212 23.05 4.58 -4.04
CA LYS A 212 24.06 4.84 -5.06
C LYS A 212 25.15 5.82 -4.59
N ALA A 213 24.77 6.83 -3.83
CA ALA A 213 25.72 7.79 -3.27
C ALA A 213 26.62 7.13 -2.20
N VAL A 214 26.03 6.42 -1.24
CA VAL A 214 26.79 5.79 -0.16
C VAL A 214 27.63 4.60 -0.63
N GLN A 215 27.26 3.93 -1.72
CA GLN A 215 28.08 2.85 -2.31
C GLN A 215 29.45 3.30 -2.80
N GLN A 216 29.64 4.60 -3.06
CA GLN A 216 30.93 5.17 -3.45
C GLN A 216 31.89 5.32 -2.26
N LEU A 217 31.39 5.21 -1.04
CA LEU A 217 32.14 5.35 0.20
C LEU A 217 32.67 4.00 0.70
N PRO A 218 33.74 4.02 1.53
CA PRO A 218 34.19 2.83 2.24
C PRO A 218 33.07 2.17 3.04
N PRO A 219 33.06 0.83 3.17
CA PRO A 219 31.96 0.12 3.86
C PRO A 219 31.66 0.63 5.26
N GLU A 220 32.68 1.02 6.02
CA GLU A 220 32.62 1.53 7.39
C GLU A 220 31.91 2.89 7.50
N GLU A 221 31.91 3.69 6.45
CA GLU A 221 31.32 5.03 6.43
C GLU A 221 29.87 5.03 5.92
N ARG A 222 29.40 3.95 5.28
CA ARG A 222 28.12 3.89 4.57
C ARG A 222 26.91 4.10 5.48
N GLU A 223 26.94 3.53 6.68
CA GLU A 223 25.83 3.65 7.63
C GLU A 223 25.70 5.08 8.15
N SER A 224 26.81 5.70 8.54
CA SER A 224 26.86 7.09 9.02
C SER A 224 26.40 8.05 7.93
N ALA A 225 26.94 7.92 6.73
CA ALA A 225 26.58 8.78 5.59
C ALA A 225 25.09 8.63 5.19
N ALA A 226 24.56 7.39 5.24
CA ALA A 226 23.15 7.17 4.98
C ALA A 226 22.25 7.84 6.02
N ALA A 227 22.60 7.75 7.29
CA ALA A 227 21.86 8.40 8.38
C ALA A 227 21.87 9.94 8.26
N GLU A 228 23.00 10.52 7.89
CA GLU A 228 23.14 11.97 7.65
C GLU A 228 22.28 12.42 6.47
N MET A 229 22.35 11.71 5.33
CA MET A 229 21.51 12.00 4.17
C MET A 229 20.02 11.87 4.48
N LEU A 230 19.62 10.90 5.31
CA LEU A 230 18.22 10.75 5.75
C LEU A 230 17.78 11.91 6.62
N SER A 231 18.65 12.41 7.51
CA SER A 231 18.35 13.60 8.33
C SER A 231 18.11 14.82 7.45
N ALA A 232 18.99 15.07 6.47
CA ALA A 232 18.83 16.18 5.53
C ALA A 232 17.53 16.06 4.69
N VAL A 233 17.16 14.85 4.26
CA VAL A 233 15.90 14.62 3.54
C VAL A 233 14.70 14.95 4.41
N ARG A 234 14.69 14.54 5.69
CA ARG A 234 13.60 14.84 6.63
C ARG A 234 13.46 16.36 6.86
N GLU A 235 14.57 17.05 6.99
CA GLU A 235 14.56 18.50 7.15
C GLU A 235 13.97 19.22 5.92
N ILE A 236 14.39 18.82 4.71
CA ILE A 236 13.82 19.35 3.46
C ILE A 236 12.32 19.07 3.37
N ASP A 237 11.88 17.84 3.65
CA ASP A 237 10.46 17.48 3.59
C ASP A 237 9.62 18.26 4.62
N GLN A 238 10.18 18.62 5.79
CA GLN A 238 9.52 19.48 6.78
C GLN A 238 9.40 20.93 6.28
N LEU A 239 10.45 21.46 5.67
CA LEU A 239 10.44 22.82 5.10
C LEU A 239 9.45 22.93 3.94
N ASP A 240 9.41 21.92 3.06
CA ASP A 240 8.46 21.87 1.94
C ASP A 240 7.01 21.78 2.46
N ALA A 241 6.74 20.96 3.47
CA ALA A 241 5.42 20.85 4.08
C ALA A 241 4.97 22.17 4.75
N GLU A 242 5.89 22.89 5.40
CA GLU A 242 5.60 24.20 5.97
C GLU A 242 5.33 25.25 4.89
N ALA A 243 6.12 25.26 3.81
CA ALA A 243 5.90 26.13 2.66
C ALA A 243 4.55 25.89 2.01
N ASP A 244 4.20 24.63 1.79
CA ASP A 244 2.88 24.22 1.25
C ASP A 244 1.73 24.65 2.17
N ARG A 245 1.89 24.49 3.48
CA ARG A 245 0.92 24.96 4.48
C ARG A 245 0.73 26.47 4.40
N ARG A 246 1.82 27.22 4.33
CA ARG A 246 1.79 28.70 4.19
C ARG A 246 1.07 29.14 2.91
N HIS A 247 1.38 28.48 1.78
CA HIS A 247 0.70 28.75 0.50
C HIS A 247 -0.79 28.47 0.54
N LYS A 248 -1.20 27.34 1.15
CA LYS A 248 -2.62 27.00 1.32
C LYS A 248 -3.35 28.03 2.16
N ILE A 249 -2.76 28.43 3.29
CA ILE A 249 -3.33 29.47 4.17
C ILE A 249 -3.46 30.80 3.42
N ALA A 250 -2.39 31.26 2.77
CA ALA A 250 -2.42 32.50 1.99
C ALA A 250 -3.50 32.45 0.89
N GLY A 251 -3.62 31.33 0.17
CA GLY A 251 -4.63 31.14 -0.87
C GLY A 251 -6.07 31.15 -0.33
N LEU A 252 -6.32 30.63 0.88
CA LEU A 252 -7.62 30.72 1.53
C LEU A 252 -7.98 32.17 1.87
N PHE A 253 -7.04 32.92 2.47
CA PHE A 253 -7.24 34.32 2.79
C PHE A 253 -7.48 35.18 1.55
N CYS A 254 -6.67 35.03 0.49
CA CYS A 254 -6.84 35.75 -0.76
C CYS A 254 -8.25 35.50 -1.36
N LYS A 255 -8.66 34.24 -1.47
CA LYS A 255 -9.98 33.88 -2.03
C LYS A 255 -11.14 34.41 -1.19
N ALA A 256 -11.02 34.35 0.14
CA ALA A 256 -12.07 34.88 1.03
C ALA A 256 -12.17 36.40 0.89
N TYR A 257 -11.02 37.08 0.82
CA TYR A 257 -10.96 38.54 0.68
C TYR A 257 -11.51 39.00 -0.68
N GLU A 258 -11.09 38.35 -1.77
CA GLU A 258 -11.60 38.64 -3.12
C GLU A 258 -13.13 38.52 -3.19
N ARG A 259 -13.69 37.47 -2.59
CA ARG A 259 -15.13 37.26 -2.54
C ARG A 259 -15.85 38.28 -1.67
N ALA A 260 -15.29 38.62 -0.51
CA ALA A 260 -15.87 39.60 0.39
C ALA A 260 -15.90 41.00 -0.23
N VAL A 261 -14.87 41.40 -0.98
CA VAL A 261 -14.80 42.70 -1.68
C VAL A 261 -15.84 42.81 -2.79
N LEU A 262 -16.25 41.68 -3.40
CA LEU A 262 -17.29 41.65 -4.44
C LEU A 262 -18.72 41.73 -3.87
N LEU A 263 -18.89 41.52 -2.56
CA LEU A 263 -20.20 41.64 -1.94
C LEU A 263 -20.59 43.13 -1.82
N THR A 264 -21.71 43.49 -2.41
CA THR A 264 -22.32 44.81 -2.25
C THR A 264 -23.55 44.65 -1.33
N PRO A 265 -23.41 44.85 -0.02
CA PRO A 265 -24.46 44.59 0.95
C PRO A 265 -25.49 45.74 0.94
N THR A 266 -26.31 45.77 -0.08
CA THR A 266 -27.49 46.66 -0.14
C THR A 266 -28.75 45.90 0.30
N GLU A 267 -29.72 46.60 0.82
CA GLU A 267 -30.99 45.99 1.23
C GLU A 267 -31.64 45.21 0.09
N GLU A 268 -31.57 45.74 -1.14
CA GLU A 268 -32.07 45.10 -2.33
C GLU A 268 -31.34 43.79 -2.64
N ASN A 269 -30.01 43.79 -2.61
CA ASN A 269 -29.20 42.58 -2.89
C ASN A 269 -29.41 41.46 -1.86
N VAL A 270 -29.53 41.84 -0.58
CA VAL A 270 -29.80 40.88 0.50
C VAL A 270 -31.20 40.28 0.33
N ARG A 271 -32.21 41.11 -0.02
CA ARG A 271 -33.57 40.62 -0.31
C ARG A 271 -33.58 39.66 -1.50
N ILE A 272 -32.94 40.03 -2.62
CA ILE A 272 -32.84 39.17 -3.81
C ILE A 272 -32.17 37.83 -3.43
N TRP A 273 -31.13 37.84 -2.62
CA TRP A 273 -30.47 36.64 -2.16
C TRP A 273 -31.41 35.72 -1.39
N ALA A 274 -32.11 36.24 -0.38
CA ALA A 274 -33.09 35.48 0.41
C ALA A 274 -34.22 34.91 -0.43
N GLU A 275 -34.77 35.71 -1.35
CA GLU A 275 -35.85 35.30 -2.26
C GLU A 275 -35.39 34.23 -3.27
N CYS A 276 -34.24 34.41 -3.91
CA CYS A 276 -33.71 33.48 -4.91
C CYS A 276 -33.33 32.13 -4.32
N THR A 277 -32.82 32.11 -3.10
CA THR A 277 -32.45 30.87 -2.37
C THR A 277 -33.66 30.26 -1.64
N ARG A 278 -34.82 30.95 -1.60
CA ARG A 278 -36.02 30.48 -0.91
C ARG A 278 -35.79 30.14 0.57
N MET A 279 -35.02 30.98 1.26
CA MET A 279 -34.70 30.78 2.66
C MET A 279 -35.94 30.73 3.54
N THR A 280 -35.97 29.78 4.44
CA THR A 280 -36.93 29.72 5.53
C THR A 280 -36.62 30.80 6.59
N GLN A 281 -37.54 31.06 7.51
CA GLN A 281 -37.30 32.01 8.62
C GLN A 281 -36.10 31.58 9.48
N GLU A 282 -35.95 30.29 9.76
CA GLU A 282 -34.86 29.72 10.54
C GLU A 282 -33.50 29.93 9.83
N GLU A 283 -33.45 29.64 8.50
CA GLU A 283 -32.24 29.85 7.69
C GLU A 283 -31.84 31.33 7.60
N ILE A 284 -32.81 32.25 7.63
CA ILE A 284 -32.53 33.68 7.68
C ILE A 284 -31.92 34.06 9.03
N GLU A 285 -32.47 33.57 10.14
CA GLU A 285 -31.95 33.84 11.49
C GLU A 285 -30.54 33.30 11.66
N ASP A 286 -30.28 32.06 11.19
CA ASP A 286 -28.93 31.47 11.15
C ASP A 286 -27.95 32.28 10.29
N SER A 287 -28.37 32.72 9.10
CA SER A 287 -27.55 33.54 8.20
C SER A 287 -27.21 34.91 8.79
N VAL A 288 -28.12 35.49 9.60
CA VAL A 288 -27.84 36.72 10.34
C VAL A 288 -26.74 36.51 11.38
N GLN A 289 -26.85 35.42 12.15
CA GLN A 289 -25.84 35.08 13.16
C GLN A 289 -24.48 34.82 12.51
N GLU A 290 -24.42 34.00 11.45
CA GLU A 290 -23.19 33.72 10.70
C GLU A 290 -22.59 34.98 10.11
N SER A 291 -23.39 35.94 9.63
CA SER A 291 -22.92 37.24 9.10
C SER A 291 -22.23 38.08 10.18
N TYR A 292 -22.73 38.09 11.40
CA TYR A 292 -22.08 38.78 12.51
C TYR A 292 -20.77 38.11 12.93
N GLU A 293 -20.70 36.78 12.94
CA GLU A 293 -19.48 36.03 13.23
C GLU A 293 -18.40 36.25 12.17
N LEU A 294 -18.79 36.29 10.89
CA LEU A 294 -17.93 36.64 9.76
C LEU A 294 -17.38 38.07 9.89
N ALA A 295 -18.22 39.04 10.25
CA ALA A 295 -17.80 40.43 10.48
C ALA A 295 -16.77 40.52 11.60
N GLN A 296 -16.97 39.83 12.71
CA GLN A 296 -16.00 39.73 13.80
C GLN A 296 -14.67 39.09 13.32
N THR A 297 -14.77 38.05 12.50
CA THR A 297 -13.57 37.38 11.95
C THR A 297 -12.77 38.33 11.06
N PHE A 298 -13.44 39.08 10.16
CA PHE A 298 -12.77 40.08 9.33
C PHE A 298 -12.16 41.21 10.13
N GLN A 299 -12.82 41.66 11.19
CA GLN A 299 -12.27 42.68 12.09
C GLN A 299 -11.02 42.19 12.79
N THR A 300 -11.04 40.96 13.29
CA THR A 300 -9.87 40.30 13.91
C THR A 300 -8.71 40.20 12.92
N ILE A 301 -8.99 39.79 11.65
CA ILE A 301 -7.98 39.77 10.60
C ILE A 301 -7.37 41.16 10.36
N GLY A 302 -8.20 42.19 10.32
CA GLY A 302 -7.73 43.58 10.17
C GLY A 302 -6.80 44.01 11.30
N ASP A 303 -7.13 43.71 12.54
CA ASP A 303 -6.31 44.03 13.71
C ASP A 303 -5.00 43.24 13.74
N LEU A 304 -5.04 41.95 13.35
CA LEU A 304 -3.84 41.12 13.22
C LEU A 304 -2.91 41.64 12.09
N LEU A 305 -3.47 42.08 10.97
CA LEU A 305 -2.69 42.67 9.87
C LEU A 305 -2.01 43.96 10.30
N LYS A 306 -2.68 44.83 11.05
CA LYS A 306 -2.03 46.05 11.61
C LYS A 306 -0.82 45.71 12.46
N ASN A 307 -0.94 44.67 13.28
CA ASN A 307 0.15 44.21 14.15
C ASN A 307 1.28 43.54 13.33
N ALA A 308 0.94 42.77 12.31
CA ALA A 308 1.91 42.12 11.44
C ALA A 308 2.73 43.06 10.60
N VAL A 309 2.14 44.17 10.12
CA VAL A 309 2.84 45.22 9.35
C VAL A 309 3.95 45.89 10.17
N SER A 310 3.73 46.10 11.45
CA SER A 310 4.77 46.63 12.35
C SER A 310 5.97 45.69 12.53
N CYS A 311 5.80 44.38 12.37
CA CYS A 311 6.88 43.39 12.43
C CYS A 311 7.62 43.22 11.10
N VAL A 312 6.93 43.37 9.96
CA VAL A 312 7.53 43.20 8.61
C VAL A 312 8.50 44.31 8.27
N HIS A 313 8.23 45.55 8.72
CA HIS A 313 9.11 46.69 8.49
C HIS A 313 10.40 46.69 9.33
N GLN A 314 10.55 45.72 10.23
CA GLN A 314 11.77 45.54 11.05
C GLN A 314 12.74 44.47 10.52
N ARG A 315 12.42 43.81 9.39
CA ARG A 315 13.38 42.91 8.76
C ARG A 315 14.41 43.72 7.98
N PRO A 316 15.72 43.53 8.22
CA PRO A 316 16.74 44.12 7.39
C PRO A 316 16.60 43.63 5.95
N ASP A 317 16.76 44.52 4.99
CA ASP A 317 16.67 44.24 3.57
C ASP A 317 17.53 43.03 3.20
N VAL A 318 16.87 41.97 2.76
CA VAL A 318 17.56 40.88 2.08
C VAL A 318 17.90 41.41 0.69
N PRO A 319 19.19 41.47 0.30
CA PRO A 319 19.57 41.94 -1.03
C PRO A 319 18.85 41.09 -2.08
N SER A 320 18.18 41.75 -3.00
CA SER A 320 17.59 41.12 -4.18
C SER A 320 18.71 40.72 -5.15
N ASP A 321 19.23 39.51 -5.05
CA ASP A 321 20.08 38.92 -6.09
C ASP A 321 19.23 38.58 -7.33
N ARG A 322 18.63 39.60 -7.92
CA ARG A 322 18.11 39.55 -9.28
C ARG A 322 18.68 40.72 -10.07
N GLU A 323 19.93 40.58 -10.42
CA GLU A 323 20.53 41.21 -11.60
C GLU A 323 21.95 40.66 -11.75
N GLN A 324 22.08 39.69 -12.65
CA GLN A 324 23.22 39.47 -13.57
C GLN A 324 23.30 38.03 -14.02
N GLY A 325 23.02 37.83 -15.33
CA GLY A 325 23.45 36.68 -16.10
C GLY A 325 22.32 35.95 -16.78
#